data_4f3a28dcef3c707e90bb5842402dcd2e
#
_entry.id   4f3a28dcef3c707e90bb5842402dcd2e
#
_cell.length_a   1.000
_cell.length_b   1.000
_cell.length_c   1.000
_cell.angle_alpha   90.00
_cell.angle_beta   90.00
_cell.angle_gamma   90.00
#
_symmetry.space_group_name_H-M   'P 1'
#
loop_
_entity.id
_entity.type
_entity.pdbx_description
1 polymer ?
#
loop_
_entity_poly.entity_id
_entity_poly.type
_entity_poly.pdbx_seq_one_letter_code
_entity_poly.pdbx_strand_id
1 'polypeptide(L)'
;LTFDDGPSENTDKVLKILKKYDAKATFFVTGNNQKYNDSIRKAEKQGNTIALHTYTHDYATVYSSTEAYFNDLQQISDMVKQITGKAPKYIRFPGGSSNMVSANYSQGIMSKLDSMVHERGYEYFDWNCSSGDAASNSVPAQTIVDNSTNCNYDQIMLLFHDSSPKTSTVEALPAIIENYKSRGYVFKAISDDTPIFHHGVNN
;
A
#
# COMPACT_ATOMS: atom_id res chain seq x y z
N LEU A 1 -9.25 1.37 -2.39
CA LEU A 1 -8.10 0.90 -3.19
C LEU A 1 -6.81 1.27 -2.47
N THR A 2 -5.88 0.33 -2.38
CA THR A 2 -4.53 0.58 -1.85
C THR A 2 -3.47 0.02 -2.79
N PHE A 3 -2.39 0.76 -2.98
CA PHE A 3 -1.29 0.42 -3.88
C PHE A 3 0.02 0.43 -3.12
N ASP A 4 0.76 -0.66 -3.17
CA ASP A 4 2.06 -0.85 -2.52
C ASP A 4 3.22 -0.76 -3.53
N ASP A 5 4.44 -0.53 -3.04
CA ASP A 5 5.71 -0.58 -3.78
C ASP A 5 5.99 0.55 -4.78
N GLY A 6 5.06 1.47 -4.99
CA GLY A 6 5.31 2.67 -5.78
C GLY A 6 6.28 3.66 -5.08
N PRO A 7 6.64 4.75 -5.77
CA PRO A 7 6.16 5.18 -7.08
C PRO A 7 6.86 4.51 -8.26
N SER A 8 6.16 4.47 -9.39
CA SER A 8 6.71 4.04 -10.67
C SER A 8 6.01 4.76 -11.83
N GLU A 9 6.36 4.42 -13.08
CA GLU A 9 5.62 4.83 -14.27
C GLU A 9 4.14 4.39 -14.25
N ASN A 10 3.81 3.35 -13.49
CA ASN A 10 2.44 2.88 -13.32
C ASN A 10 1.64 3.77 -12.38
N THR A 11 2.28 4.39 -11.39
CA THR A 11 1.62 5.33 -10.48
C THR A 11 0.91 6.46 -11.23
N ASP A 12 1.58 7.09 -12.22
CA ASP A 12 0.96 8.14 -13.03
C ASP A 12 -0.23 7.62 -13.87
N LYS A 13 -0.16 6.36 -14.35
CA LYS A 13 -1.28 5.73 -15.08
C LYS A 13 -2.46 5.45 -14.14
N VAL A 14 -2.18 4.92 -12.95
CA VAL A 14 -3.20 4.72 -11.90
C VAL A 14 -3.88 6.04 -11.55
N LEU A 15 -3.12 7.11 -11.33
CA LEU A 15 -3.66 8.44 -11.02
C LEU A 15 -4.58 8.99 -12.11
N LYS A 16 -4.26 8.75 -13.40
CA LYS A 16 -5.13 9.13 -14.53
C LYS A 16 -6.45 8.36 -14.51
N ILE A 17 -6.41 7.07 -14.20
CA ILE A 17 -7.60 6.23 -14.08
C ILE A 17 -8.45 6.69 -12.88
N LEU A 18 -7.87 6.85 -11.70
CA LEU A 18 -8.56 7.33 -10.52
C LEU A 18 -9.27 8.66 -10.78
N LYS A 19 -8.58 9.60 -11.44
CA LYS A 19 -9.17 10.89 -11.81
C LYS A 19 -10.35 10.74 -12.77
N LYS A 20 -10.23 9.89 -13.79
CA LYS A 20 -11.30 9.61 -14.77
C LYS A 20 -12.57 9.11 -14.10
N TYR A 21 -12.42 8.28 -13.09
CA TYR A 21 -13.55 7.63 -12.39
C TYR A 21 -13.97 8.36 -11.12
N ASP A 22 -13.41 9.52 -10.81
CA ASP A 22 -13.61 10.22 -9.52
C ASP A 22 -13.45 9.27 -8.32
N ALA A 23 -12.39 8.50 -8.34
CA ALA A 23 -12.03 7.56 -7.29
C ALA A 23 -10.83 8.05 -6.50
N LYS A 24 -10.75 7.69 -5.22
CA LYS A 24 -9.60 7.96 -4.35
C LYS A 24 -8.98 6.66 -3.89
N ALA A 25 -7.68 6.72 -3.61
CA ALA A 25 -6.88 5.58 -3.18
C ALA A 25 -5.83 6.01 -2.15
N THR A 26 -5.17 5.02 -1.56
CA THR A 26 -3.98 5.22 -0.71
C THR A 26 -2.80 4.53 -1.36
N PHE A 27 -1.65 5.22 -1.38
CA PHE A 27 -0.39 4.73 -1.91
C PHE A 27 0.59 4.52 -0.76
N PHE A 28 0.98 3.28 -0.51
CA PHE A 28 2.01 2.90 0.44
C PHE A 28 3.36 2.87 -0.29
N VAL A 29 4.08 3.97 -0.20
CA VAL A 29 5.25 4.24 -1.06
C VAL A 29 6.55 3.75 -0.45
N THR A 30 7.53 3.47 -1.32
CA THR A 30 8.92 3.09 -0.98
C THR A 30 9.93 4.12 -1.50
N GLY A 31 11.18 4.00 -1.08
CA GLY A 31 12.31 4.82 -1.57
C GLY A 31 12.98 4.29 -2.83
N ASN A 32 12.53 3.16 -3.38
CA ASN A 32 13.27 2.41 -4.39
C ASN A 32 13.36 3.08 -5.77
N ASN A 33 12.45 4.00 -6.11
CA ASN A 33 12.37 4.53 -7.47
C ASN A 33 12.17 6.06 -7.50
N GLN A 34 13.13 6.77 -6.92
CA GLN A 34 13.05 8.21 -6.66
C GLN A 34 12.84 9.10 -7.91
N LYS A 35 13.16 8.61 -9.11
CA LYS A 35 12.88 9.35 -10.36
C LYS A 35 11.39 9.62 -10.59
N TYR A 36 10.52 8.88 -9.89
CA TYR A 36 9.06 9.06 -9.93
C TYR A 36 8.49 9.77 -8.68
N ASN A 37 9.32 10.38 -7.83
CA ASN A 37 8.87 11.09 -6.64
C ASN A 37 7.83 12.18 -6.92
N ASP A 38 7.84 12.78 -8.13
CA ASP A 38 6.79 13.72 -8.55
C ASP A 38 5.39 13.08 -8.61
N SER A 39 5.30 11.78 -8.81
CA SER A 39 4.01 11.05 -8.78
C SER A 39 3.42 11.02 -7.36
N ILE A 40 4.24 10.98 -6.31
CA ILE A 40 3.80 11.11 -4.91
C ILE A 40 3.11 12.48 -4.70
N ARG A 41 3.75 13.58 -5.15
CA ARG A 41 3.16 14.93 -5.06
C ARG A 41 1.88 15.05 -5.88
N LYS A 42 1.82 14.45 -7.07
CA LYS A 42 0.61 14.42 -7.89
C LYS A 42 -0.53 13.66 -7.21
N ALA A 43 -0.22 12.50 -6.60
CA ALA A 43 -1.19 11.69 -5.88
C ALA A 43 -1.81 12.49 -4.71
N GLU A 44 -0.99 13.13 -3.89
CA GLU A 44 -1.45 13.95 -2.77
C GLU A 44 -2.32 15.12 -3.24
N LYS A 45 -1.88 15.85 -4.29
CA LYS A 45 -2.65 16.97 -4.86
C LYS A 45 -3.99 16.54 -5.46
N GLN A 46 -4.13 15.30 -5.90
CA GLN A 46 -5.40 14.74 -6.38
C GLN A 46 -6.30 14.24 -5.25
N GLY A 47 -5.92 14.43 -3.98
CA GLY A 47 -6.70 14.03 -2.81
C GLY A 47 -6.59 12.54 -2.48
N ASN A 48 -5.53 11.87 -2.93
CA ASN A 48 -5.17 10.54 -2.46
C ASN A 48 -4.33 10.64 -1.19
N THR A 49 -4.31 9.58 -0.39
CA THR A 49 -3.47 9.51 0.80
C THR A 49 -2.12 8.88 0.44
N ILE A 50 -1.05 9.48 0.94
CA ILE A 50 0.29 8.91 0.88
C ILE A 50 0.58 8.28 2.24
N ALA A 51 1.00 7.03 2.22
CA ALA A 51 1.36 6.21 3.36
C ALA A 51 2.73 5.58 3.13
N LEU A 52 3.31 4.95 4.14
CA LEU A 52 4.67 4.45 4.10
C LEU A 52 4.72 2.93 3.99
N HIS A 53 5.61 2.42 3.12
CA HIS A 53 5.86 0.98 2.95
C HIS A 53 7.33 0.61 3.13
N THR A 54 8.03 1.29 4.06
CA THR A 54 9.47 1.27 4.27
C THR A 54 10.27 1.93 3.12
N TYR A 55 11.52 2.27 3.37
CA TYR A 55 12.36 2.93 2.37
C TYR A 55 12.96 1.93 1.39
N THR A 56 13.60 0.88 1.93
CA THR A 56 14.30 -0.13 1.11
C THR A 56 13.41 -1.25 0.62
N HIS A 57 12.34 -1.56 1.34
CA HIS A 57 11.52 -2.76 1.15
C HIS A 57 12.35 -4.06 1.10
N ASP A 58 13.53 -4.05 1.72
CA ASP A 58 14.39 -5.23 1.83
C ASP A 58 14.15 -5.93 3.16
N TYR A 59 13.56 -7.11 3.11
CA TYR A 59 13.20 -7.88 4.31
C TYR A 59 14.39 -8.16 5.24
N ALA A 60 15.57 -8.42 4.66
CA ALA A 60 16.77 -8.67 5.44
C ALA A 60 17.21 -7.42 6.23
N THR A 61 17.01 -6.24 5.67
CA THR A 61 17.27 -4.97 6.32
C THR A 61 16.17 -4.62 7.32
N VAL A 62 14.92 -4.52 6.85
CA VAL A 62 13.82 -3.97 7.66
C VAL A 62 13.42 -4.88 8.82
N TYR A 63 13.58 -6.20 8.70
CA TYR A 63 13.22 -7.15 9.75
C TYR A 63 14.42 -7.70 10.53
N SER A 64 15.61 -7.14 10.36
CA SER A 64 16.79 -7.55 11.15
C SER A 64 16.68 -7.16 12.64
N SER A 65 16.05 -6.03 12.93
CA SER A 65 15.72 -5.57 14.29
C SER A 65 14.64 -4.50 14.27
N THR A 66 14.02 -4.23 15.41
CA THR A 66 13.06 -3.12 15.54
C THR A 66 13.71 -1.77 15.25
N GLU A 67 14.96 -1.58 15.65
CA GLU A 67 15.73 -0.37 15.36
C GLU A 67 15.95 -0.19 13.85
N ALA A 68 16.35 -1.24 13.14
CA ALA A 68 16.53 -1.22 11.69
C ALA A 68 15.22 -0.88 10.98
N TYR A 69 14.10 -1.47 11.41
CA TYR A 69 12.78 -1.16 10.88
C TYR A 69 12.45 0.34 11.01
N PHE A 70 12.59 0.90 12.22
CA PHE A 70 12.25 2.31 12.44
C PHE A 70 13.23 3.29 11.79
N ASN A 71 14.49 2.93 11.64
CA ASN A 71 15.46 3.74 10.89
C ASN A 71 15.09 3.79 9.41
N ASP A 72 14.68 2.67 8.83
CA ASP A 72 14.22 2.58 7.44
C ASP A 72 12.88 3.33 7.25
N LEU A 73 11.93 3.16 8.18
CA LEU A 73 10.67 3.87 8.18
C LEU A 73 10.83 5.40 8.31
N GLN A 74 11.81 5.85 9.10
CA GLN A 74 12.12 7.27 9.23
C GLN A 74 12.65 7.85 7.92
N GLN A 75 13.48 7.11 7.20
CA GLN A 75 14.02 7.56 5.91
C GLN A 75 12.90 7.80 4.89
N ILE A 76 11.92 6.89 4.77
CA ILE A 76 10.80 7.10 3.86
C ILE A 76 9.88 8.22 4.34
N SER A 77 9.68 8.37 5.64
CA SER A 77 8.89 9.47 6.22
C SER A 77 9.51 10.82 5.88
N ASP A 78 10.81 10.97 6.04
CA ASP A 78 11.53 12.21 5.72
C ASP A 78 11.48 12.51 4.22
N MET A 79 11.65 11.50 3.36
CA MET A 79 11.52 11.67 1.92
C MET A 79 10.11 12.16 1.53
N VAL A 80 9.07 11.52 2.04
CA VAL A 80 7.68 11.93 1.72
C VAL A 80 7.39 13.32 2.27
N LYS A 81 7.88 13.65 3.47
CA LYS A 81 7.74 15.00 4.05
C LYS A 81 8.42 16.06 3.19
N GLN A 82 9.59 15.79 2.63
CA GLN A 82 10.26 16.72 1.70
C GLN A 82 9.45 16.92 0.42
N ILE A 83 8.77 15.89 -0.08
CA ILE A 83 8.00 15.94 -1.32
C ILE A 83 6.66 16.65 -1.12
N THR A 84 5.95 16.36 -0.03
CA THR A 84 4.56 16.78 0.20
C THR A 84 4.40 17.89 1.24
N GLY A 85 5.42 18.12 2.06
CA GLY A 85 5.37 19.04 3.20
C GLY A 85 4.76 18.42 4.49
N LYS A 86 4.32 17.16 4.44
CA LYS A 86 3.65 16.47 5.57
C LYS A 86 4.30 15.12 5.84
N ALA A 87 4.52 14.79 7.10
CA ALA A 87 4.91 13.44 7.51
C ALA A 87 3.67 12.53 7.52
N PRO A 88 3.68 11.40 6.80
CA PRO A 88 2.61 10.42 6.87
C PRO A 88 2.56 9.73 8.23
N LYS A 89 1.34 9.34 8.67
CA LYS A 89 1.12 8.57 9.89
C LYS A 89 0.58 7.16 9.65
N TYR A 90 0.23 6.85 8.40
CA TYR A 90 -0.24 5.53 8.02
C TYR A 90 0.88 4.73 7.39
N ILE A 91 0.95 3.46 7.74
CA ILE A 91 1.98 2.54 7.25
C ILE A 91 1.34 1.22 6.82
N ARG A 92 2.08 0.45 6.04
CA ARG A 92 1.84 -0.98 5.82
C ARG A 92 3.16 -1.71 5.94
N PHE A 93 3.17 -2.80 6.70
CA PHE A 93 4.34 -3.65 6.82
C PHE A 93 4.60 -4.40 5.51
N PRO A 94 5.85 -4.49 5.01
CA PRO A 94 6.18 -5.38 3.91
C PRO A 94 5.69 -6.82 4.15
N GLY A 95 4.81 -7.31 3.26
CA GLY A 95 4.16 -8.62 3.41
C GLY A 95 2.99 -8.66 4.39
N GLY A 96 2.59 -7.52 4.97
CA GLY A 96 1.51 -7.42 5.96
C GLY A 96 1.94 -7.81 7.38
N SER A 97 1.09 -7.51 8.36
CA SER A 97 1.38 -7.79 9.78
C SER A 97 1.45 -9.29 10.10
N SER A 98 0.78 -10.13 9.31
CA SER A 98 0.76 -11.59 9.49
C SER A 98 1.91 -12.33 8.79
N ASN A 99 2.85 -11.62 8.15
CA ASN A 99 3.92 -12.28 7.40
C ASN A 99 4.84 -13.11 8.32
N MET A 100 5.21 -14.28 7.83
CA MET A 100 6.16 -15.19 8.50
C MET A 100 7.59 -15.07 7.93
N VAL A 101 7.78 -14.33 6.84
CA VAL A 101 9.10 -14.15 6.23
C VAL A 101 10.03 -13.39 7.17
N SER A 102 9.49 -12.46 7.96
CA SER A 102 10.22 -11.71 8.99
C SER A 102 10.88 -12.61 10.04
N ALA A 103 10.30 -13.79 10.33
CA ALA A 103 10.87 -14.77 11.29
C ALA A 103 12.24 -15.31 10.83
N ASN A 104 12.53 -15.32 9.53
CA ASN A 104 13.83 -15.72 9.00
C ASN A 104 14.97 -14.77 9.41
N TYR A 105 14.62 -13.55 9.79
CA TYR A 105 15.57 -12.50 10.18
C TYR A 105 15.54 -12.21 11.67
N SER A 106 14.33 -12.20 12.28
CA SER A 106 14.18 -11.96 13.70
C SER A 106 12.86 -12.58 14.20
N GLN A 107 12.95 -13.60 15.02
CA GLN A 107 11.77 -14.23 15.63
C GLN A 107 11.07 -13.27 16.61
N GLY A 108 9.74 -13.19 16.52
CA GLY A 108 8.92 -12.34 17.38
C GLY A 108 9.00 -10.85 17.02
N ILE A 109 9.59 -10.48 15.89
CA ILE A 109 9.75 -9.07 15.53
C ILE A 109 8.41 -8.40 15.22
N MET A 110 7.49 -9.08 14.53
CA MET A 110 6.20 -8.50 14.18
C MET A 110 5.36 -8.19 15.42
N SER A 111 5.38 -9.09 16.43
CA SER A 111 4.69 -8.85 17.71
C SER A 111 5.25 -7.63 18.46
N LYS A 112 6.55 -7.35 18.34
CA LYS A 112 7.15 -6.13 18.91
C LYS A 112 6.77 -4.89 18.10
N LEU A 113 6.84 -4.98 16.77
CA LEU A 113 6.55 -3.86 15.89
C LEU A 113 5.08 -3.44 15.98
N ASP A 114 4.15 -4.39 16.14
CA ASP A 114 2.72 -4.14 16.34
C ASP A 114 2.47 -3.14 17.48
N SER A 115 3.06 -3.34 18.63
CA SER A 115 2.94 -2.40 19.75
C SER A 115 3.71 -1.10 19.50
N MET A 116 4.95 -1.19 19.02
CA MET A 116 5.86 -0.05 18.92
C MET A 116 5.47 0.96 17.85
N VAL A 117 4.76 0.57 16.78
CA VAL A 117 4.31 1.52 15.74
C VAL A 117 3.26 2.47 16.31
N HIS A 118 2.34 1.98 17.13
CA HIS A 118 1.31 2.80 17.80
C HIS A 118 1.93 3.75 18.83
N GLU A 119 2.89 3.28 19.62
CA GLU A 119 3.63 4.12 20.56
C GLU A 119 4.34 5.30 19.88
N ARG A 120 4.72 5.14 18.62
CA ARG A 120 5.38 6.17 17.79
C ARG A 120 4.40 7.02 16.97
N GLY A 121 3.09 6.82 17.16
CA GLY A 121 2.04 7.60 16.51
C GLY A 121 1.71 7.16 15.08
N TYR A 122 2.14 5.98 14.67
CA TYR A 122 1.73 5.39 13.41
C TYR A 122 0.52 4.50 13.58
N GLU A 123 -0.31 4.40 12.53
CA GLU A 123 -1.36 3.40 12.37
C GLU A 123 -1.07 2.56 11.14
N TYR A 124 -1.16 1.23 11.25
CA TYR A 124 -0.92 0.36 10.12
C TYR A 124 -2.22 -0.20 9.55
N PHE A 125 -2.19 -0.54 8.27
CA PHE A 125 -3.32 -1.11 7.57
C PHE A 125 -2.88 -2.31 6.74
N ASP A 126 -3.47 -3.46 7.00
CA ASP A 126 -3.44 -4.61 6.11
C ASP A 126 -4.57 -4.48 5.06
N TRP A 127 -5.17 -5.57 4.65
CA TRP A 127 -6.25 -5.62 3.67
C TRP A 127 -7.21 -6.75 4.00
N ASN A 128 -8.43 -6.69 3.49
CA ASN A 128 -9.39 -7.79 3.57
C ASN A 128 -9.80 -8.34 2.19
N CYS A 129 -9.22 -7.80 1.13
CA CYS A 129 -9.37 -8.27 -0.23
C CYS A 129 -8.04 -8.16 -0.98
N SER A 130 -7.63 -9.23 -1.67
CA SER A 130 -6.38 -9.25 -2.44
C SER A 130 -6.68 -9.43 -3.92
N SER A 131 -6.05 -8.61 -4.75
CA SER A 131 -6.08 -8.75 -6.20
C SER A 131 -5.30 -9.95 -6.72
N GLY A 132 -4.38 -10.50 -5.90
CA GLY A 132 -3.46 -11.55 -6.32
C GLY A 132 -2.34 -11.10 -7.26
N ASP A 133 -2.19 -9.80 -7.52
CA ASP A 133 -1.19 -9.27 -8.45
C ASP A 133 0.25 -9.45 -7.94
N ALA A 134 0.44 -9.72 -6.64
CA ALA A 134 1.74 -10.05 -6.06
C ALA A 134 2.29 -11.42 -6.48
N ALA A 135 1.45 -12.35 -6.97
CA ALA A 135 1.84 -13.72 -7.27
C ALA A 135 2.94 -13.83 -8.36
N SER A 136 2.97 -12.88 -9.29
CA SER A 136 4.04 -12.75 -10.28
C SER A 136 4.05 -11.34 -10.89
N ASN A 137 5.08 -11.07 -11.73
CA ASN A 137 5.15 -9.80 -12.47
C ASN A 137 4.19 -9.72 -13.67
N SER A 138 3.57 -10.84 -14.05
CA SER A 138 2.72 -10.96 -15.24
C SER A 138 1.43 -11.73 -14.98
N VAL A 139 0.79 -11.48 -13.84
CA VAL A 139 -0.56 -12.02 -13.58
C VAL A 139 -1.51 -11.45 -14.64
N PRO A 140 -2.32 -12.27 -15.33
CA PRO A 140 -3.26 -11.77 -16.33
C PRO A 140 -4.23 -10.75 -15.74
N ALA A 141 -4.52 -9.67 -16.47
CA ALA A 141 -5.41 -8.61 -16.00
C ALA A 141 -6.80 -9.16 -15.62
N GLN A 142 -7.34 -10.11 -16.38
CA GLN A 142 -8.64 -10.73 -16.04
C GLN A 142 -8.59 -11.48 -14.69
N THR A 143 -7.51 -12.18 -14.38
CA THR A 143 -7.35 -12.83 -13.08
C THR A 143 -7.34 -11.80 -11.93
N ILE A 144 -6.68 -10.65 -12.15
CA ILE A 144 -6.69 -9.54 -11.18
C ILE A 144 -8.12 -9.01 -11.00
N VAL A 145 -8.88 -8.83 -12.09
CA VAL A 145 -10.29 -8.43 -12.04
C VAL A 145 -11.11 -9.42 -11.24
N ASP A 146 -11.02 -10.71 -11.57
CA ASP A 146 -11.82 -11.76 -10.95
C ASP A 146 -11.55 -11.86 -9.44
N ASN A 147 -10.29 -11.87 -9.04
CA ASN A 147 -9.89 -11.88 -7.63
C ASN A 147 -10.40 -10.63 -6.89
N SER A 148 -10.22 -9.46 -7.49
CA SER A 148 -10.56 -8.18 -6.88
C SER A 148 -12.07 -8.00 -6.73
N THR A 149 -12.88 -8.51 -7.63
CA THR A 149 -14.35 -8.30 -7.66
C THR A 149 -15.14 -9.36 -6.92
N ASN A 150 -14.48 -10.42 -6.47
CA ASN A 150 -15.11 -11.51 -5.71
C ASN A 150 -15.28 -11.19 -4.20
N CYS A 151 -14.86 -10.03 -3.74
CA CYS A 151 -15.02 -9.63 -2.35
C CYS A 151 -16.39 -8.98 -2.11
N ASN A 152 -17.09 -9.41 -1.04
CA ASN A 152 -18.48 -9.02 -0.74
C ASN A 152 -18.61 -8.54 0.72
N TYR A 153 -17.79 -7.59 1.12
CA TYR A 153 -17.85 -6.93 2.42
C TYR A 153 -18.45 -5.54 2.27
N ASP A 154 -19.09 -5.00 3.29
CA ASP A 154 -19.58 -3.62 3.29
C ASP A 154 -18.46 -2.60 3.15
N GLN A 155 -17.28 -2.95 3.67
CA GLN A 155 -16.07 -2.16 3.59
C GLN A 155 -14.92 -3.04 3.09
N ILE A 156 -14.25 -2.57 2.04
CA ILE A 156 -13.21 -3.34 1.36
C ILE A 156 -11.93 -2.51 1.31
N MET A 157 -10.87 -3.05 1.88
CA MET A 157 -9.51 -2.59 1.66
C MET A 157 -8.82 -3.54 0.69
N LEU A 158 -8.68 -3.11 -0.55
CA LEU A 158 -8.21 -3.92 -1.66
C LEU A 158 -6.73 -3.67 -1.92
N LEU A 159 -5.93 -4.74 -1.85
CA LEU A 159 -4.49 -4.71 -2.09
C LEU A 159 -4.15 -4.83 -3.56
N PHE A 160 -3.38 -3.87 -4.04
CA PHE A 160 -2.67 -3.86 -5.34
C PHE A 160 -1.23 -3.43 -5.15
N HIS A 161 -0.45 -3.55 -6.24
CA HIS A 161 0.89 -2.99 -6.36
C HIS A 161 0.98 -2.12 -7.62
N ASP A 162 1.72 -1.01 -7.54
CA ASP A 162 1.95 -0.10 -8.67
C ASP A 162 3.44 0.05 -9.02
N SER A 163 4.29 -0.87 -8.57
CA SER A 163 5.69 -0.97 -9.03
C SER A 163 5.78 -1.24 -10.53
N SER A 164 6.96 -0.98 -11.11
CA SER A 164 7.19 -0.99 -12.56
C SER A 164 6.67 -2.23 -13.31
N PRO A 165 6.81 -3.48 -12.81
CA PRO A 165 6.33 -4.65 -13.54
C PRO A 165 4.80 -4.83 -13.51
N LYS A 166 4.05 -4.06 -12.72
CA LYS A 166 2.61 -4.26 -12.47
C LYS A 166 1.71 -3.59 -13.52
N THR A 167 2.02 -3.78 -14.80
CA THR A 167 1.24 -3.20 -15.91
C THR A 167 -0.16 -3.80 -16.01
N SER A 168 -0.32 -5.10 -15.71
CA SER A 168 -1.61 -5.77 -15.71
C SER A 168 -2.55 -5.25 -14.62
N THR A 169 -2.01 -4.79 -13.49
CA THR A 169 -2.80 -4.11 -12.43
C THR A 169 -3.42 -2.83 -12.99
N VAL A 170 -2.64 -2.04 -13.71
CA VAL A 170 -3.14 -0.81 -14.37
C VAL A 170 -4.23 -1.14 -15.38
N GLU A 171 -4.05 -2.20 -16.18
CA GLU A 171 -5.02 -2.65 -17.18
C GLU A 171 -6.33 -3.12 -16.54
N ALA A 172 -6.27 -3.83 -15.41
CA ALA A 172 -7.42 -4.36 -14.69
C ALA A 172 -8.26 -3.28 -13.98
N LEU A 173 -7.62 -2.18 -13.57
CA LEU A 173 -8.20 -1.20 -12.66
C LEU A 173 -9.53 -0.58 -13.14
N PRO A 174 -9.72 -0.20 -14.42
CA PRO A 174 -11.01 0.32 -14.91
C PRO A 174 -12.19 -0.62 -14.66
N ALA A 175 -12.05 -1.89 -15.02
CA ALA A 175 -13.11 -2.89 -14.86
C ALA A 175 -13.46 -3.13 -13.37
N ILE A 176 -12.45 -3.12 -12.50
CA ILE A 176 -12.63 -3.25 -11.06
C ILE A 176 -13.42 -2.06 -10.49
N ILE A 177 -13.05 -0.84 -10.88
CA ILE A 177 -13.74 0.38 -10.43
C ILE A 177 -15.20 0.38 -10.92
N GLU A 178 -15.44 0.05 -12.19
CA GLU A 178 -16.78 -0.02 -12.77
C GLU A 178 -17.63 -1.05 -12.07
N ASN A 179 -17.10 -2.25 -11.79
CA ASN A 179 -17.80 -3.30 -11.04
C ASN A 179 -18.26 -2.80 -9.65
N TYR A 180 -17.36 -2.25 -8.86
CA TYR A 180 -17.70 -1.78 -7.52
C TYR A 180 -18.66 -0.58 -7.55
N LYS A 181 -18.50 0.34 -8.49
CA LYS A 181 -19.46 1.45 -8.67
C LYS A 181 -20.86 0.95 -9.02
N SER A 182 -20.98 -0.04 -9.91
CA SER A 182 -22.27 -0.63 -10.27
C SER A 182 -22.95 -1.31 -9.08
N ARG A 183 -22.17 -1.73 -8.07
CA ARG A 183 -22.65 -2.32 -6.81
C ARG A 183 -22.91 -1.26 -5.72
N GLY A 184 -22.75 0.03 -6.04
CA GLY A 184 -23.00 1.14 -5.12
C GLY A 184 -21.85 1.51 -4.18
N TYR A 185 -20.66 0.96 -4.37
CA TYR A 185 -19.49 1.35 -3.57
C TYR A 185 -18.94 2.71 -3.97
N VAL A 186 -18.39 3.41 -2.98
CA VAL A 186 -17.64 4.66 -3.15
C VAL A 186 -16.17 4.42 -2.82
N PHE A 187 -15.28 5.10 -3.53
CA PHE A 187 -13.83 4.96 -3.37
C PHE A 187 -13.28 6.11 -2.55
N LYS A 188 -12.77 5.80 -1.36
CA LYS A 188 -12.14 6.76 -0.44
C LYS A 188 -10.68 6.38 -0.20
N ALA A 189 -9.84 7.39 0.01
CA ALA A 189 -8.51 7.20 0.55
C ALA A 189 -8.58 6.95 2.08
N ILE A 190 -7.57 6.32 2.66
CA ILE A 190 -7.46 6.12 4.11
C ILE A 190 -7.41 7.48 4.81
N SER A 191 -8.18 7.61 5.86
CA SER A 191 -8.26 8.76 6.77
C SER A 191 -8.44 8.28 8.20
N ASP A 192 -8.53 9.19 9.16
CA ASP A 192 -8.73 8.86 10.58
C ASP A 192 -10.07 8.16 10.86
N ASP A 193 -11.04 8.33 9.96
CA ASP A 193 -12.35 7.67 10.05
C ASP A 193 -12.39 6.31 9.35
N THR A 194 -11.27 5.87 8.75
CA THR A 194 -11.22 4.58 8.04
C THR A 194 -11.17 3.45 9.05
N PRO A 195 -12.06 2.45 8.94
CA PRO A 195 -11.97 1.26 9.79
C PRO A 195 -10.62 0.56 9.63
N ILE A 196 -10.08 0.14 10.75
CA ILE A 196 -8.79 -0.52 10.83
C ILE A 196 -8.94 -1.96 10.35
N PHE A 197 -8.04 -2.37 9.47
CA PHE A 197 -7.92 -3.75 9.00
C PHE A 197 -6.55 -4.28 9.39
N HIS A 198 -6.51 -5.06 10.46
CA HIS A 198 -5.29 -5.77 10.89
C HIS A 198 -5.46 -7.26 10.66
N HIS A 199 -4.45 -7.90 10.09
CA HIS A 199 -4.30 -9.35 10.13
C HIS A 199 -3.82 -9.78 11.52
N GLY A 200 -3.98 -11.06 11.88
CA GLY A 200 -3.36 -11.59 13.09
C GLY A 200 -1.84 -11.59 12.98
N VAL A 201 -1.15 -11.18 14.03
CA VAL A 201 0.32 -11.19 14.06
C VAL A 201 0.79 -12.62 14.35
N ASN A 202 1.64 -13.19 13.47
CA ASN A 202 2.08 -14.58 13.50
C ASN A 202 3.56 -14.77 13.85
N ASN A 203 4.34 -13.70 13.95
CA ASN A 203 5.77 -13.72 14.31
C ASN A 203 6.09 -12.71 15.40
#